data_e9ba60be6da260482ba1718d10a487c6
#
_entry.id   e9ba60be6da260482ba1718d10a487c6
#
_cell.length_a   1.000
_cell.length_b   1.000
_cell.length_c   1.000
_cell.angle_alpha   90.00
_cell.angle_beta   90.00
_cell.angle_gamma   90.00
#
_symmetry.space_group_name_H-M   'P 1'
#
loop_
_entity.id
_entity.type
_entity.pdbx_description
1 polymer ?
#
loop_
_entity_poly.entity_id
_entity_poly.type
_entity_poly.pdbx_seq_one_letter_code
_entity_poly.pdbx_strand_id
1 'polypeptide(L)'
;MKVADPQFDYLCGLLRRRTGVCIDQSKQYLVVARLMPIVRQRKIPSLETLIDRVRHGLDPSLEKDVLCAMMTHETSFFRDKAPFESLRQVIADLVQRRAAERQLTLWSAACSTGQEPFSMAMVLLEHFRDLVATWRIRIIATDFSEPILE
;
A
#
# COMPACT_ATOMS: atom_id res chain seq x y z
N MET A 1 0.68 -20.52 18.60
CA MET A 1 1.69 -19.68 19.28
C MET A 1 1.05 -18.32 19.51
N LYS A 2 1.16 -17.76 20.71
CA LYS A 2 0.55 -16.49 21.09
C LYS A 2 1.69 -15.51 21.39
N VAL A 3 1.61 -14.29 20.89
CA VAL A 3 2.58 -13.24 21.22
C VAL A 3 2.28 -12.74 22.63
N ALA A 4 3.30 -12.48 23.45
CA ALA A 4 3.07 -11.90 24.76
C ALA A 4 2.44 -10.50 24.66
N ASP A 5 1.51 -10.18 25.53
CA ASP A 5 0.71 -8.95 25.44
C ASP A 5 1.57 -7.67 25.34
N PRO A 6 2.67 -7.48 26.09
CA PRO A 6 3.50 -6.27 25.96
C PRO A 6 4.18 -6.10 24.60
N GLN A 7 4.61 -7.19 23.96
CA GLN A 7 5.20 -7.18 22.63
C GLN A 7 4.12 -6.91 21.57
N PHE A 8 2.95 -7.49 21.74
CA PHE A 8 1.81 -7.25 20.85
C PHE A 8 1.36 -5.79 20.90
N ASP A 9 1.20 -5.22 22.08
CA ASP A 9 0.81 -3.82 22.28
C ASP A 9 1.83 -2.85 21.68
N TYR A 10 3.14 -3.13 21.87
CA TYR A 10 4.20 -2.36 21.21
C TYR A 10 4.07 -2.39 19.68
N LEU A 11 3.90 -3.59 19.10
CA LEU A 11 3.76 -3.77 17.67
C LEU A 11 2.54 -3.04 17.11
N CYS A 12 1.39 -3.14 17.78
CA CYS A 12 0.18 -2.41 17.42
C CYS A 12 0.39 -0.89 17.44
N GLY A 13 1.08 -0.40 18.49
CA GLY A 13 1.45 1.01 18.59
C GLY A 13 2.39 1.46 17.47
N LEU A 14 3.39 0.65 17.13
CA LEU A 14 4.33 0.91 16.03
C LEU A 14 3.59 0.99 14.69
N LEU A 15 2.78 -0.02 14.36
CA LEU A 15 2.00 -0.08 13.12
C LEU A 15 1.09 1.13 12.99
N ARG A 16 0.35 1.45 14.05
CA ARG A 16 -0.55 2.63 14.04
C ARG A 16 0.20 3.93 13.76
N ARG A 17 1.35 4.14 14.40
CA ARG A 17 2.14 5.38 14.21
C ARG A 17 2.79 5.47 12.84
N ARG A 18 3.28 4.35 12.30
CA ARG A 18 4.05 4.34 11.05
C ARG A 18 3.20 4.20 9.80
N THR A 19 2.07 3.50 9.89
CA THR A 19 1.28 3.09 8.73
C THR A 19 -0.22 3.39 8.84
N GLY A 20 -0.70 3.79 10.03
CA GLY A 20 -2.13 3.96 10.30
C GLY A 20 -2.89 2.64 10.51
N VAL A 21 -2.25 1.49 10.33
CA VAL A 21 -2.91 0.18 10.50
C VAL A 21 -3.18 -0.09 11.97
N CYS A 22 -4.44 -0.44 12.28
CA CYS A 22 -4.88 -0.84 13.60
C CYS A 22 -5.17 -2.35 13.61
N ILE A 23 -4.55 -3.06 14.53
CA ILE A 23 -4.75 -4.51 14.74
C ILE A 23 -5.30 -4.70 16.15
N ASP A 24 -6.40 -5.43 16.24
CA ASP A 24 -6.97 -5.84 17.53
C ASP A 24 -6.44 -7.21 17.99
N GLN A 25 -6.66 -7.53 19.27
CA GLN A 25 -6.16 -8.76 19.87
C GLN A 25 -6.68 -10.04 19.21
N SER A 26 -7.85 -10.02 18.59
CA SER A 26 -8.39 -11.17 17.87
C SER A 26 -7.56 -11.56 16.66
N LYS A 27 -6.74 -10.62 16.15
CA LYS A 27 -5.89 -10.78 14.95
C LYS A 27 -4.42 -11.10 15.26
N GLN A 28 -4.09 -11.49 16.49
CA GLN A 28 -2.72 -11.93 16.83
C GLN A 28 -2.19 -13.04 15.90
N TYR A 29 -3.06 -13.91 15.41
CA TYR A 29 -2.67 -14.95 14.46
C TYR A 29 -2.06 -14.41 13.16
N LEU A 30 -2.52 -13.23 12.70
CA LEU A 30 -1.95 -12.56 11.53
C LEU A 30 -0.52 -12.10 11.78
N VAL A 31 -0.25 -11.57 12.99
CA VAL A 31 1.10 -11.18 13.39
C VAL A 31 2.05 -12.36 13.33
N VAL A 32 1.64 -13.49 13.91
CA VAL A 32 2.44 -14.73 13.87
C VAL A 32 2.64 -15.19 12.42
N ALA A 33 1.56 -15.28 11.64
CA ALA A 33 1.62 -15.78 10.26
C ALA A 33 2.53 -14.91 9.37
N ARG A 34 2.48 -13.59 9.53
CA ARG A 34 3.21 -12.64 8.67
C ARG A 34 4.65 -12.40 9.11
N LEU A 35 4.96 -12.49 10.40
CA LEU A 35 6.31 -12.23 10.90
C LEU A 35 7.18 -13.46 11.06
N MET A 36 6.61 -14.66 11.19
CA MET A 36 7.40 -15.90 11.26
C MET A 36 8.31 -16.16 10.05
N PRO A 37 7.93 -15.81 8.80
CA PRO A 37 8.85 -15.87 7.67
C PRO A 37 10.11 -15.02 7.88
N ILE A 38 9.98 -13.79 8.42
CA ILE A 38 11.12 -12.90 8.71
C ILE A 38 12.01 -13.53 9.81
N VAL A 39 11.41 -14.05 10.87
CA VAL A 39 12.12 -14.76 11.95
C VAL A 39 13.02 -15.86 11.38
N ARG A 40 12.48 -16.67 10.46
CA ARG A 40 13.22 -17.76 9.81
C ARG A 40 14.31 -17.23 8.86
N GLN A 41 13.98 -16.29 8.00
CA GLN A 41 14.90 -15.72 7.01
C GLN A 41 16.09 -15.03 7.66
N ARG A 42 15.83 -14.23 8.71
CA ARG A 42 16.86 -13.48 9.46
C ARG A 42 17.54 -14.32 10.56
N LYS A 43 17.17 -15.62 10.67
CA LYS A 43 17.71 -16.54 11.70
C LYS A 43 17.60 -15.97 13.13
N ILE A 44 16.49 -15.32 13.43
CA ILE A 44 16.21 -14.76 14.75
C ILE A 44 15.65 -15.87 15.65
N PRO A 45 16.03 -15.96 16.94
CA PRO A 45 15.64 -17.07 17.82
C PRO A 45 14.12 -17.21 18.00
N SER A 46 13.38 -16.09 18.09
CA SER A 46 11.94 -16.12 18.29
C SER A 46 11.26 -14.85 17.79
N LEU A 47 9.94 -14.88 17.73
CA LEU A 47 9.12 -13.72 17.36
C LEU A 47 9.23 -12.59 18.39
N GLU A 48 9.30 -12.95 19.66
CA GLU A 48 9.51 -12.00 20.76
C GLU A 48 10.86 -11.28 20.60
N THR A 49 11.92 -12.04 20.30
CA THR A 49 13.25 -11.46 20.03
C THR A 49 13.23 -10.53 18.81
N LEU A 50 12.47 -10.85 17.78
CA LEU A 50 12.28 -9.97 16.62
C LEU A 50 11.65 -8.64 17.06
N ILE A 51 10.55 -8.69 17.79
CA ILE A 51 9.82 -7.50 18.25
C ILE A 51 10.71 -6.67 19.19
N ASP A 52 11.46 -7.28 20.09
CA ASP A 52 12.37 -6.58 20.99
C ASP A 52 13.53 -5.90 20.24
N ARG A 53 14.09 -6.52 19.19
CA ARG A 53 15.10 -5.87 18.34
C ARG A 53 14.56 -4.63 17.64
N VAL A 54 13.35 -4.71 17.10
CA VAL A 54 12.66 -3.55 16.51
C VAL A 54 12.40 -2.48 17.55
N ARG A 55 11.95 -2.86 18.75
CA ARG A 55 11.68 -1.93 19.86
C ARG A 55 12.91 -1.13 20.29
N HIS A 56 14.08 -1.75 20.30
CA HIS A 56 15.32 -1.10 20.70
C HIS A 56 16.05 -0.41 19.56
N GLY A 57 15.48 -0.40 18.35
CA GLY A 57 16.07 0.26 17.19
C GLY A 57 17.41 -0.33 16.73
N LEU A 58 17.68 -1.60 17.06
CA LEU A 58 18.96 -2.25 16.78
C LEU A 58 19.22 -2.49 15.30
N ASP A 59 18.15 -2.54 14.49
CA ASP A 59 18.22 -2.78 13.05
C ASP A 59 17.06 -2.04 12.35
N PRO A 60 17.34 -0.88 11.72
CA PRO A 60 16.33 -0.13 10.98
C PRO A 60 15.72 -0.92 9.79
N SER A 61 16.50 -1.83 9.17
CA SER A 61 16.01 -2.67 8.08
C SER A 61 14.96 -3.66 8.58
N LEU A 62 15.11 -4.16 9.79
CA LEU A 62 14.16 -5.07 10.41
C LEU A 62 12.82 -4.41 10.73
N GLU A 63 12.82 -3.14 11.17
CA GLU A 63 11.59 -2.36 11.35
C GLU A 63 10.85 -2.27 10.01
N LYS A 64 11.55 -1.92 8.92
CA LYS A 64 10.97 -1.83 7.59
C LYS A 64 10.37 -3.17 7.13
N ASP A 65 11.12 -4.27 7.29
CA ASP A 65 10.64 -5.61 6.94
C ASP A 65 9.36 -5.96 7.70
N VAL A 66 9.31 -5.67 9.00
CA VAL A 66 8.12 -5.89 9.85
C VAL A 66 6.93 -5.06 9.38
N LEU A 67 7.15 -3.77 9.11
CA LEU A 67 6.09 -2.88 8.62
C LEU A 67 5.55 -3.38 7.27
N CYS A 68 6.41 -3.69 6.31
CA CYS A 68 6.03 -4.21 4.99
C CYS A 68 5.25 -5.53 5.12
N ALA A 69 5.72 -6.48 5.93
CA ALA A 69 5.05 -7.77 6.12
C ALA A 69 3.65 -7.63 6.74
N MET A 70 3.42 -6.58 7.53
CA MET A 70 2.12 -6.31 8.15
C MET A 70 1.14 -5.58 7.23
N MET A 71 1.59 -5.05 6.09
CA MET A 71 0.72 -4.44 5.09
C MET A 71 -0.08 -5.50 4.32
N THR A 72 -1.24 -5.10 3.81
CA THR A 72 -2.04 -5.92 2.92
C THR A 72 -1.82 -5.44 1.50
N HIS A 73 -1.23 -6.30 0.68
CA HIS A 73 -0.87 -5.99 -0.72
C HIS A 73 -1.89 -6.53 -1.72
N GLU A 74 -3.07 -6.95 -1.25
CA GLU A 74 -4.11 -7.47 -2.13
C GLU A 74 -4.66 -6.37 -3.02
N THR A 75 -4.57 -6.57 -4.32
CA THR A 75 -5.08 -5.67 -5.35
C THR A 75 -5.62 -6.47 -6.53
N SER A 76 -6.54 -5.89 -7.29
CA SER A 76 -7.08 -6.47 -8.52
C SER A 76 -7.46 -5.38 -9.50
N PHE A 77 -7.53 -5.73 -10.79
CA PHE A 77 -8.03 -4.81 -11.80
C PHE A 77 -9.47 -4.41 -11.51
N PHE A 78 -9.75 -3.11 -11.61
CA PHE A 78 -11.08 -2.53 -11.37
C PHE A 78 -11.70 -2.94 -10.03
N ARG A 79 -10.87 -3.08 -9.00
CA ARG A 79 -11.33 -3.40 -7.64
C ARG A 79 -12.38 -2.37 -7.19
N ASP A 80 -13.52 -2.87 -6.67
CA ASP A 80 -14.62 -2.03 -6.18
C ASP A 80 -15.14 -1.02 -7.23
N LYS A 81 -15.48 -1.43 -8.41
CA LYS A 81 -15.96 -0.67 -9.59
C LYS A 81 -16.33 0.81 -9.40
N ALA A 82 -17.01 1.17 -8.30
CA ALA A 82 -17.46 2.53 -8.00
C ALA A 82 -16.36 3.60 -8.03
N PRO A 83 -15.13 3.39 -7.53
CA PRO A 83 -14.04 4.37 -7.66
C PRO A 83 -13.72 4.71 -9.10
N PHE A 84 -13.75 3.74 -10.03
CA PHE A 84 -13.44 3.97 -11.44
C PHE A 84 -14.59 4.66 -12.18
N GLU A 85 -15.84 4.43 -11.78
CA GLU A 85 -16.98 5.19 -12.27
C GLU A 85 -16.92 6.65 -11.83
N SER A 86 -16.57 6.90 -10.55
CA SER A 86 -16.33 8.24 -10.02
C SER A 86 -15.15 8.93 -10.71
N LEU A 87 -14.06 8.18 -10.97
CA LEU A 87 -12.89 8.70 -11.69
C LEU A 87 -13.28 9.23 -13.08
N ARG A 88 -14.15 8.51 -13.82
CA ARG A 88 -14.64 8.97 -15.13
C ARG A 88 -15.34 10.32 -15.03
N GLN A 89 -16.22 10.49 -14.03
CA GLN A 89 -16.93 11.75 -13.81
C GLN A 89 -15.96 12.89 -13.47
N VAL A 90 -15.02 12.63 -12.55
CA VAL A 90 -14.01 13.62 -12.15
C VAL A 90 -13.12 14.01 -13.32
N ILE A 91 -12.69 13.06 -14.17
CA ILE A 91 -11.91 13.38 -15.37
C ILE A 91 -12.71 14.27 -16.32
N ALA A 92 -13.98 13.97 -16.59
CA ALA A 92 -14.83 14.76 -17.46
C ALA A 92 -14.95 16.22 -16.98
N ASP A 93 -15.15 16.41 -15.68
CA ASP A 93 -15.19 17.75 -15.08
C ASP A 93 -13.84 18.49 -15.17
N LEU A 94 -12.74 17.79 -14.90
CA LEU A 94 -11.40 18.36 -14.97
C LEU A 94 -11.01 18.77 -16.39
N VAL A 95 -11.43 18.01 -17.40
CA VAL A 95 -11.20 18.34 -18.81
C VAL A 95 -11.82 19.69 -19.18
N GLN A 96 -13.05 19.96 -18.71
CA GLN A 96 -13.68 21.24 -18.93
C GLN A 96 -12.95 22.39 -18.23
N ARG A 97 -12.57 22.19 -16.97
CA ARG A 97 -11.91 23.23 -16.15
C ARG A 97 -10.48 23.53 -16.58
N ARG A 98 -9.77 22.55 -17.15
CA ARG A 98 -8.35 22.65 -17.54
C ARG A 98 -8.10 22.61 -19.04
N ALA A 99 -9.10 22.99 -19.82
CA ALA A 99 -9.02 22.98 -21.29
C ALA A 99 -7.87 23.83 -21.85
N ALA A 100 -7.50 24.91 -21.17
CA ALA A 100 -6.37 25.77 -21.54
C ALA A 100 -5.01 25.11 -21.26
N GLU A 101 -4.88 24.40 -20.14
CA GLU A 101 -3.60 23.82 -19.68
C GLU A 101 -3.27 22.51 -20.41
N ARG A 102 -4.28 21.78 -20.82
CA ARG A 102 -4.18 20.46 -21.51
C ARG A 102 -3.25 19.48 -20.81
N GLN A 103 -3.29 19.46 -19.48
CA GLN A 103 -2.51 18.50 -18.71
C GLN A 103 -3.29 17.93 -17.52
N LEU A 104 -3.09 16.66 -17.26
CA LEU A 104 -3.73 15.92 -16.18
C LEU A 104 -2.72 15.01 -15.50
N THR A 105 -2.70 15.03 -14.17
CA THR A 105 -1.93 14.08 -13.37
C THR A 105 -2.88 13.33 -12.47
N LEU A 106 -2.84 12.01 -12.54
CA LEU A 106 -3.54 11.09 -11.66
C LEU A 106 -2.53 10.47 -10.70
N TRP A 107 -2.94 10.23 -9.47
CA TRP A 107 -2.09 9.61 -8.47
C TRP A 107 -2.78 8.39 -7.87
N SER A 108 -2.13 7.22 -8.01
CA SER A 108 -2.47 5.98 -7.33
C SER A 108 -1.60 5.86 -6.09
N ALA A 109 -2.17 6.14 -4.93
CA ALA A 109 -1.51 6.05 -3.64
C ALA A 109 -1.74 4.64 -3.06
N ALA A 110 -0.67 3.93 -2.70
CA ALA A 110 -0.66 2.52 -2.33
C ALA A 110 -1.04 1.60 -3.52
N CYS A 111 -0.30 1.74 -4.62
CA CYS A 111 -0.59 1.06 -5.88
C CYS A 111 -0.35 -0.45 -5.86
N SER A 112 0.29 -0.99 -4.83
CA SER A 112 0.67 -2.40 -4.73
C SER A 112 1.39 -2.89 -6.00
N THR A 113 0.98 -4.00 -6.60
CA THR A 113 1.55 -4.58 -7.83
C THR A 113 1.02 -3.93 -9.12
N GLY A 114 0.38 -2.75 -9.04
CA GLY A 114 0.10 -1.90 -10.18
C GLY A 114 -1.28 -2.04 -10.84
N GLN A 115 -2.17 -2.92 -10.35
CA GLN A 115 -3.48 -3.12 -10.97
C GLN A 115 -4.34 -1.85 -10.99
N GLU A 116 -4.26 -1.02 -9.94
CA GLU A 116 -5.01 0.24 -9.89
C GLU A 116 -4.53 1.26 -10.93
N PRO A 117 -3.25 1.64 -11.02
CA PRO A 117 -2.80 2.60 -12.04
C PRO A 117 -3.00 2.07 -13.47
N PHE A 118 -2.88 0.77 -13.70
CA PHE A 118 -3.22 0.20 -15.01
C PHE A 118 -4.72 0.27 -15.29
N SER A 119 -5.59 0.05 -14.28
CA SER A 119 -7.03 0.24 -14.45
C SER A 119 -7.38 1.71 -14.76
N MET A 120 -6.70 2.68 -14.13
CA MET A 120 -6.83 4.09 -14.48
C MET A 120 -6.44 4.36 -15.94
N ALA A 121 -5.34 3.78 -16.40
CA ALA A 121 -4.92 3.90 -17.80
C ALA A 121 -5.94 3.30 -18.79
N MET A 122 -6.51 2.15 -18.44
CA MET A 122 -7.57 1.53 -19.25
C MET A 122 -8.82 2.42 -19.33
N VAL A 123 -9.24 3.05 -18.21
CA VAL A 123 -10.35 4.02 -18.21
C VAL A 123 -10.08 5.19 -19.15
N LEU A 124 -8.86 5.74 -19.11
CA LEU A 124 -8.46 6.83 -20.02
C LEU A 124 -8.50 6.41 -21.48
N LEU A 125 -7.94 5.25 -21.81
CA LEU A 125 -7.89 4.74 -23.17
C LEU A 125 -9.26 4.36 -23.73
N GLU A 126 -10.17 3.88 -22.90
CA GLU A 126 -11.51 3.47 -23.33
C GLU A 126 -12.46 4.67 -23.49
N HIS A 127 -12.45 5.59 -22.53
CA HIS A 127 -13.46 6.64 -22.46
C HIS A 127 -12.97 8.04 -22.86
N PHE A 128 -11.64 8.26 -22.98
CA PHE A 128 -11.03 9.58 -23.20
C PHE A 128 -9.90 9.52 -24.23
N ARG A 129 -10.08 8.79 -25.35
CA ARG A 129 -9.04 8.59 -26.37
C ARG A 129 -8.52 9.90 -26.95
N ASP A 130 -9.41 10.84 -27.24
CA ASP A 130 -9.02 12.16 -27.81
C ASP A 130 -8.22 12.97 -26.77
N LEU A 131 -8.56 12.82 -25.49
CA LEU A 131 -7.81 13.43 -24.42
C LEU A 131 -6.39 12.87 -24.35
N VAL A 132 -6.25 11.55 -24.39
CA VAL A 132 -4.95 10.86 -24.39
C VAL A 132 -4.09 11.30 -25.58
N ALA A 133 -4.70 11.52 -26.75
CA ALA A 133 -3.99 11.93 -27.95
C ALA A 133 -3.55 13.40 -27.94
N THR A 134 -4.24 14.27 -27.18
CA THR A 134 -4.06 15.74 -27.28
C THR A 134 -3.60 16.42 -26.00
N TRP A 135 -3.61 15.70 -24.86
CA TRP A 135 -3.23 16.21 -23.56
C TRP A 135 -1.95 15.53 -23.03
N ARG A 136 -1.25 16.23 -22.19
CA ARG A 136 -0.15 15.65 -21.40
C ARG A 136 -0.72 14.95 -20.18
N ILE A 137 -0.84 13.61 -20.24
CA ILE A 137 -1.37 12.81 -19.13
C ILE A 137 -0.22 12.10 -18.43
N ARG A 138 -0.25 12.11 -17.10
CA ARG A 138 0.68 11.39 -16.24
C ARG A 138 -0.09 10.61 -15.19
N ILE A 139 0.26 9.35 -15.00
CA ILE A 139 -0.16 8.54 -13.86
C ILE A 139 1.06 8.34 -12.96
N ILE A 140 0.96 8.75 -11.71
CA ILE A 140 1.98 8.54 -10.68
C ILE A 140 1.47 7.41 -9.80
N ALA A 141 2.28 6.39 -9.60
CA ALA A 141 1.97 5.25 -8.75
C ALA A 141 3.03 5.18 -7.63
N THR A 142 2.59 5.08 -6.39
CA THR A 142 3.48 4.98 -5.23
C THR A 142 2.97 3.92 -4.27
N ASP A 143 3.90 3.22 -3.62
CA ASP A 143 3.59 2.30 -2.53
C ASP A 143 4.60 2.45 -1.40
N PHE A 144 4.20 2.10 -0.18
CA PHE A 144 5.05 2.09 0.99
C PHE A 144 6.07 0.93 0.94
N SER A 145 5.69 -0.18 0.34
CA SER A 145 6.49 -1.40 0.25
C SER A 145 7.36 -1.38 -1.00
N GLU A 146 8.66 -1.02 -0.87
CA GLU A 146 9.60 -1.08 -1.99
C GLU A 146 9.64 -2.44 -2.69
N PRO A 147 9.65 -3.60 -1.98
CA PRO A 147 9.71 -4.90 -2.64
C PRO A 147 8.53 -5.20 -3.58
N ILE A 148 7.44 -4.43 -3.50
CA ILE A 148 6.28 -4.65 -4.35
C ILE A 148 6.31 -3.79 -5.62
N LEU A 149 7.23 -2.81 -5.66
CA LEU A 149 7.43 -1.92 -6.81
C LEU A 149 8.48 -2.45 -7.80
N GLU A 150 9.21 -3.51 -7.43
CA GLU A 150 10.19 -4.22 -8.27
C GLU A 150 9.53 -5.27 -9.14
#